data_1e785a3364ca02a00ac48365779c19d1
#
_entry.id   1e785a3364ca02a00ac48365779c19d1
#
_cell.length_a   1.000
_cell.length_b   1.000
_cell.length_c   1.000
_cell.angle_alpha   90.00
_cell.angle_beta   90.00
_cell.angle_gamma   90.00
#
_symmetry.space_group_name_H-M   'P 1'
#
loop_
_entity.id
_entity.type
_entity.pdbx_description
1 polymer ?
#
loop_
_entity_poly.entity_id
_entity_poly.type
_entity_poly.pdbx_seq_one_letter_code
_entity_poly.pdbx_strand_id
1 'polypeptide(L)'
;MNGYAIECRINAEDTFLDFAPSTGPVPDVTIPSGPNVRCDTYLYPGCTVSPFYDSLMAKLCTWGPTFDESRTRMLTALNDMYVEGVETSIPLYKTILNSEEYKNGELSTDFLKRYDMIDKLTEDLKKEKENKTDAALAAAIIHSEYFKSQVQNNSNNSANWKNKLDW
;
A
#
# COMPACT_ATOMS: atom_id res chain seq x y z
N MET A 1 9.64 -18.98 25.18
CA MET A 1 8.90 -18.06 24.28
C MET A 1 8.13 -18.91 23.29
N ASN A 2 6.91 -18.47 22.92
CA ASN A 2 6.08 -19.19 21.96
C ASN A 2 5.77 -18.26 20.78
N GLY A 3 6.53 -18.38 19.68
CA GLY A 3 6.37 -17.57 18.48
C GLY A 3 7.08 -16.21 18.52
N TYR A 4 6.76 -15.40 17.52
CA TYR A 4 7.36 -14.10 17.24
C TYR A 4 6.27 -13.05 17.05
N ALA A 5 6.49 -11.87 17.58
CA ALA A 5 5.61 -10.72 17.37
C ALA A 5 6.40 -9.55 16.78
N ILE A 6 5.75 -8.83 15.89
CA ILE A 6 6.27 -7.58 15.30
C ILE A 6 5.27 -6.49 15.60
N GLU A 7 5.73 -5.33 16.05
CA GLU A 7 4.95 -4.12 16.20
C GLU A 7 5.48 -3.03 15.26
N CYS A 8 4.57 -2.40 14.50
CA CYS A 8 4.84 -1.18 13.74
C CYS A 8 4.05 -0.03 14.36
N ARG A 9 4.73 1.04 14.75
CA ARG A 9 4.14 2.29 15.25
C ARG A 9 3.81 3.18 14.05
N ILE A 10 2.56 3.22 13.66
CA ILE A 10 2.13 4.02 12.52
C ILE A 10 2.02 5.48 12.95
N ASN A 11 2.96 6.28 12.49
CA ASN A 11 3.05 7.71 12.78
C ASN A 11 2.59 8.53 11.58
N ALA A 12 1.97 9.68 11.85
CA ALA A 12 1.70 10.73 10.87
C ALA A 12 2.96 11.57 10.68
N GLU A 13 3.88 11.10 9.85
CA GLU A 13 5.19 11.69 9.60
C GLU A 13 5.59 11.57 8.14
N ASP A 14 6.19 12.63 7.59
CA ASP A 14 6.81 12.61 6.28
C ASP A 14 8.25 12.11 6.38
N THR A 15 8.49 10.90 5.89
CA THR A 15 9.81 10.25 5.94
C THR A 15 10.86 10.95 5.08
N PHE A 16 10.47 11.77 4.09
CA PHE A 16 11.37 12.52 3.22
C PHE A 16 11.72 13.92 3.76
N LEU A 17 10.96 14.40 4.72
CA LEU A 17 11.21 15.68 5.41
C LEU A 17 11.71 15.44 6.85
N ASP A 18 12.69 14.55 7.00
CA ASP A 18 13.31 14.22 8.30
C ASP A 18 12.27 13.84 9.39
N PHE A 19 11.26 13.06 8.99
CA PHE A 19 10.14 12.63 9.85
C PHE A 19 9.33 13.80 10.43
N ALA A 20 9.21 14.89 9.69
CA ALA A 20 8.38 16.01 10.10
C ALA A 20 6.92 15.56 10.33
N PRO A 21 6.27 16.00 11.42
CA PRO A 21 4.87 15.67 11.67
C PRO A 21 3.94 16.10 10.53
N SER A 22 3.12 15.17 10.04
CA SER A 22 2.06 15.41 9.06
C SER A 22 0.73 15.49 9.78
N THR A 23 0.15 16.68 9.87
CA THR A 23 -1.10 16.93 10.63
C THR A 23 -2.22 17.33 9.68
N GLY A 24 -3.46 17.06 10.05
CA GLY A 24 -4.60 17.43 9.24
C GLY A 24 -5.78 16.46 9.33
N PRO A 25 -6.83 16.70 8.54
CA PRO A 25 -7.99 15.82 8.49
C PRO A 25 -7.62 14.46 7.85
N VAL A 26 -8.27 13.40 8.33
CA VAL A 26 -8.22 12.05 7.79
C VAL A 26 -9.60 11.72 7.22
N PRO A 27 -9.87 12.03 5.94
CA PRO A 27 -11.18 11.83 5.34
C PRO A 27 -11.60 10.36 5.33
N ASP A 28 -10.66 9.46 5.05
CA ASP A 28 -10.91 8.02 5.01
C ASP A 28 -9.75 7.23 5.64
N VAL A 29 -10.10 6.09 6.24
CA VAL A 29 -9.14 5.17 6.84
C VAL A 29 -9.65 3.73 6.79
N THR A 30 -8.77 2.81 6.39
CA THR A 30 -9.01 1.37 6.48
C THR A 30 -8.07 0.78 7.51
N ILE A 31 -8.64 0.14 8.54
CA ILE A 31 -7.89 -0.51 9.61
C ILE A 31 -7.78 -2.01 9.29
N PRO A 32 -6.57 -2.57 9.21
CA PRO A 32 -6.39 -3.98 8.92
C PRO A 32 -6.88 -4.85 10.07
N SER A 33 -7.45 -6.00 9.73
CA SER A 33 -7.94 -6.98 10.68
C SER A 33 -7.69 -8.40 10.18
N GLY A 34 -7.68 -9.37 11.08
CA GLY A 34 -7.50 -10.78 10.72
C GLY A 34 -6.91 -11.62 11.84
N PRO A 35 -6.72 -12.93 11.60
CA PRO A 35 -6.10 -13.82 12.58
C PRO A 35 -4.68 -13.36 12.93
N ASN A 36 -4.41 -13.20 14.23
CA ASN A 36 -3.10 -12.77 14.76
C ASN A 36 -2.66 -11.36 14.26
N VAL A 37 -3.61 -10.51 13.91
CA VAL A 37 -3.42 -9.09 13.63
C VAL A 37 -4.20 -8.29 14.68
N ARG A 38 -3.52 -7.35 15.33
CA ARG A 38 -4.11 -6.40 16.28
C ARG A 38 -3.70 -5.00 15.91
N CYS A 39 -4.67 -4.12 15.78
CA CYS A 39 -4.45 -2.70 15.56
C CYS A 39 -5.09 -1.88 16.67
N ASP A 40 -4.26 -1.21 17.48
CA ASP A 40 -4.71 -0.29 18.52
C ASP A 40 -4.61 1.12 17.95
N THR A 41 -5.75 1.79 17.74
CA THR A 41 -5.80 3.10 17.07
C THR A 41 -6.96 3.95 17.57
N TYR A 42 -6.82 5.27 17.43
CA TYR A 42 -7.91 6.23 17.61
C TYR A 42 -8.50 6.70 16.26
N LEU A 43 -7.95 6.24 15.13
CA LEU A 43 -8.38 6.67 13.80
C LEU A 43 -9.80 6.20 13.48
N TYR A 44 -10.55 7.08 12.84
CA TYR A 44 -11.83 6.80 12.20
C TYR A 44 -12.04 7.80 11.04
N PRO A 45 -12.83 7.49 10.01
CA PRO A 45 -13.10 8.40 8.91
C PRO A 45 -13.63 9.75 9.40
N GLY A 46 -12.98 10.85 8.98
CA GLY A 46 -13.31 12.21 9.40
C GLY A 46 -12.63 12.69 10.69
N CYS A 47 -11.76 11.89 11.32
CA CYS A 47 -10.94 12.38 12.44
C CYS A 47 -9.86 13.36 11.96
N THR A 48 -9.16 13.99 12.91
CA THR A 48 -8.07 14.93 12.62
C THR A 48 -6.84 14.57 13.44
N VAL A 49 -5.69 14.49 12.77
CA VAL A 49 -4.38 14.39 13.44
C VAL A 49 -3.98 15.75 13.94
N SER A 50 -3.88 15.88 15.25
CA SER A 50 -3.62 17.14 15.94
C SER A 50 -2.13 17.48 15.96
N PRO A 51 -1.72 18.73 15.75
CA PRO A 51 -0.33 19.18 15.92
C PRO A 51 0.10 19.31 17.40
N PHE A 52 -0.82 19.16 18.36
CA PHE A 52 -0.55 19.38 19.78
C PHE A 52 -0.19 18.10 20.55
N TYR A 53 -0.20 16.95 19.88
CA TYR A 53 0.10 15.64 20.45
C TYR A 53 1.17 14.91 19.63
N ASP A 54 1.58 13.73 20.11
CA ASP A 54 2.47 12.82 19.40
C ASP A 54 1.89 12.44 18.02
N SER A 55 2.75 12.23 17.04
CA SER A 55 2.40 11.80 15.68
C SER A 55 1.84 10.36 15.61
N LEU A 56 1.88 9.59 16.70
CA LEU A 56 1.43 8.20 16.74
C LEU A 56 -0.07 8.09 16.52
N MET A 57 -0.46 7.41 15.44
CA MET A 57 -1.86 7.17 15.06
C MET A 57 -2.35 5.76 15.41
N ALA A 58 -1.47 4.77 15.23
CA ALA A 58 -1.82 3.38 15.48
C ALA A 58 -0.61 2.56 15.88
N LYS A 59 -0.85 1.46 16.62
CA LYS A 59 0.09 0.38 16.86
C LYS A 59 -0.43 -0.86 16.16
N LEU A 60 0.24 -1.27 15.10
CA LEU A 60 -0.09 -2.47 14.36
C LEU A 60 0.82 -3.60 14.84
N CYS A 61 0.22 -4.64 15.39
CA CYS A 61 0.92 -5.80 15.93
C CYS A 61 0.52 -7.06 15.18
N THR A 62 1.50 -7.89 14.86
CA THR A 62 1.25 -9.23 14.29
C THR A 62 2.00 -10.28 15.08
N TRP A 63 1.47 -11.50 15.08
CA TRP A 63 2.09 -12.66 15.69
C TRP A 63 2.16 -13.81 14.68
N GLY A 64 3.21 -14.62 14.78
CA GLY A 64 3.37 -15.86 14.02
C GLY A 64 4.22 -16.89 14.77
N PRO A 65 4.05 -18.20 14.50
CA PRO A 65 4.90 -19.25 15.05
C PRO A 65 6.37 -19.07 14.65
N THR A 66 6.64 -18.50 13.47
CA THR A 66 7.98 -18.15 13.00
C THR A 66 8.11 -16.64 12.76
N PHE A 67 9.36 -16.15 12.74
CA PHE A 67 9.65 -14.75 12.43
C PHE A 67 9.13 -14.36 11.04
N ASP A 68 9.36 -15.21 10.04
CA ASP A 68 8.94 -14.93 8.66
C ASP A 68 7.42 -14.90 8.49
N GLU A 69 6.68 -15.76 9.20
CA GLU A 69 5.23 -15.71 9.20
C GLU A 69 4.69 -14.43 9.85
N SER A 70 5.28 -13.99 10.97
CA SER A 70 4.91 -12.71 11.60
C SER A 70 5.21 -11.54 10.69
N ARG A 71 6.38 -11.56 10.01
CA ARG A 71 6.82 -10.53 9.05
C ARG A 71 5.89 -10.47 7.82
N THR A 72 5.59 -11.61 7.22
CA THR A 72 4.70 -11.69 6.05
C THR A 72 3.29 -11.21 6.40
N ARG A 73 2.79 -11.57 7.58
CA ARG A 73 1.50 -11.08 8.09
C ARG A 73 1.50 -9.57 8.32
N MET A 74 2.61 -9.01 8.83
CA MET A 74 2.76 -7.57 8.98
C MET A 74 2.75 -6.86 7.62
N LEU A 75 3.44 -7.38 6.62
CA LEU A 75 3.41 -6.83 5.26
C LEU A 75 1.99 -6.85 4.67
N THR A 76 1.25 -7.94 4.84
CA THR A 76 -0.15 -8.03 4.41
C THR A 76 -0.99 -6.98 5.12
N ALA A 77 -0.90 -6.88 6.45
CA ALA A 77 -1.64 -5.90 7.23
C ALA A 77 -1.30 -4.45 6.85
N LEU A 78 -0.02 -4.13 6.59
CA LEU A 78 0.39 -2.82 6.10
C LEU A 78 -0.10 -2.51 4.67
N ASN A 79 -0.29 -3.53 3.83
CA ASN A 79 -0.88 -3.36 2.50
C ASN A 79 -2.39 -3.10 2.56
N ASP A 80 -3.07 -3.70 3.54
CA ASP A 80 -4.50 -3.49 3.76
C ASP A 80 -4.79 -2.18 4.50
N MET A 81 -3.78 -1.60 5.18
CA MET A 81 -3.94 -0.34 5.91
C MET A 81 -3.90 0.85 4.95
N TYR A 82 -4.92 1.68 5.01
CA TYR A 82 -5.01 2.93 4.25
C TYR A 82 -5.34 4.09 5.18
N VAL A 83 -4.64 5.20 5.01
CA VAL A 83 -4.89 6.45 5.73
C VAL A 83 -4.81 7.59 4.73
N GLU A 84 -5.90 8.32 4.53
CA GLU A 84 -5.98 9.44 3.62
C GLU A 84 -5.74 10.77 4.34
N GLY A 85 -5.12 11.73 3.65
CA GLY A 85 -5.01 13.13 4.07
C GLY A 85 -3.74 13.48 4.85
N VAL A 86 -2.97 12.50 5.32
CA VAL A 86 -1.69 12.72 6.01
C VAL A 86 -0.62 11.76 5.49
N GLU A 87 0.64 12.22 5.50
CA GLU A 87 1.78 11.35 5.23
C GLU A 87 2.01 10.40 6.41
N THR A 88 2.44 9.17 6.13
CA THR A 88 2.59 8.13 7.16
C THR A 88 3.90 7.37 7.04
N SER A 89 4.33 6.74 8.14
CA SER A 89 5.47 5.84 8.18
C SER A 89 5.23 4.47 7.51
N ILE A 90 4.03 4.18 6.99
CA ILE A 90 3.67 2.88 6.38
C ILE A 90 4.62 2.48 5.23
N PRO A 91 4.94 3.36 4.24
CA PRO A 91 5.84 2.98 3.15
C PRO A 91 7.23 2.57 3.63
N LEU A 92 7.78 3.29 4.62
CA LEU A 92 9.09 2.97 5.19
C LEU A 92 9.10 1.58 5.85
N TYR A 93 8.05 1.22 6.60
CA TYR A 93 7.97 -0.12 7.20
C TYR A 93 7.90 -1.22 6.14
N LYS A 94 7.21 -1.00 5.02
CA LYS A 94 7.17 -1.98 3.92
C LYS A 94 8.57 -2.19 3.34
N THR A 95 9.34 -1.15 3.11
CA THR A 95 10.73 -1.24 2.65
C THR A 95 11.62 -1.95 3.68
N ILE A 96 11.54 -1.60 4.96
CA ILE A 96 12.31 -2.25 6.03
C ILE A 96 12.01 -3.76 6.09
N LEU A 97 10.74 -4.13 6.17
CA LEU A 97 10.32 -5.54 6.31
C LEU A 97 10.65 -6.39 5.09
N ASN A 98 10.81 -5.79 3.91
CA ASN A 98 11.23 -6.48 2.69
C ASN A 98 12.74 -6.56 2.51
N SER A 99 13.52 -5.78 3.24
CA SER A 99 14.98 -5.77 3.12
C SER A 99 15.61 -7.09 3.59
N GLU A 100 16.70 -7.50 2.95
CA GLU A 100 17.41 -8.72 3.31
C GLU A 100 18.05 -8.61 4.71
N GLU A 101 18.52 -7.43 5.08
CA GLU A 101 19.13 -7.14 6.37
C GLU A 101 18.12 -7.41 7.51
N TYR A 102 16.86 -6.97 7.34
CA TYR A 102 15.80 -7.24 8.31
C TYR A 102 15.45 -8.74 8.40
N LYS A 103 15.36 -9.41 7.24
CA LYS A 103 15.09 -10.86 7.16
C LYS A 103 16.17 -11.68 7.84
N ASN A 104 17.43 -11.25 7.74
CA ASN A 104 18.58 -11.90 8.37
C ASN A 104 18.71 -11.56 9.86
N GLY A 105 17.86 -10.69 10.41
CA GLY A 105 17.89 -10.30 11.81
C GLY A 105 19.01 -9.33 12.17
N GLU A 106 19.56 -8.60 11.21
CA GLU A 106 20.63 -7.61 11.40
C GLU A 106 20.06 -6.30 12.00
N LEU A 107 19.47 -6.41 13.19
CA LEU A 107 18.74 -5.32 13.83
C LEU A 107 19.67 -4.49 14.72
N SER A 108 19.63 -3.16 14.54
CA SER A 108 20.36 -2.19 15.36
C SER A 108 19.60 -0.86 15.46
N THR A 109 19.94 -0.02 16.43
CA THR A 109 19.30 1.28 16.61
C THR A 109 19.64 2.27 15.50
N ASP A 110 20.73 2.04 14.77
CA ASP A 110 21.19 2.83 13.61
C ASP A 110 20.77 2.21 12.26
N PHE A 111 19.86 1.22 12.26
CA PHE A 111 19.45 0.43 11.09
C PHE A 111 19.09 1.29 9.88
N LEU A 112 18.28 2.34 10.06
CA LEU A 112 17.84 3.22 8.96
C LEU A 112 18.99 3.90 8.24
N LYS A 113 19.98 4.40 9.00
CA LYS A 113 21.16 5.08 8.46
C LYS A 113 22.16 4.08 7.89
N ARG A 114 22.37 2.96 8.60
CA ARG A 114 23.37 1.94 8.24
C ARG A 114 23.09 1.28 6.90
N TYR A 115 21.82 1.15 6.54
CA TYR A 115 21.37 0.45 5.32
C TYR A 115 20.67 1.38 4.33
N ASP A 116 20.80 2.70 4.51
CA ASP A 116 20.26 3.73 3.61
C ASP A 116 18.78 3.49 3.27
N MET A 117 17.95 3.19 4.29
CA MET A 117 16.57 2.79 4.10
C MET A 117 15.70 3.84 3.44
N ILE A 118 16.02 5.12 3.57
CA ILE A 118 15.29 6.21 2.89
C ILE A 118 15.58 6.19 1.38
N ASP A 119 16.83 5.93 0.98
CA ASP A 119 17.17 5.82 -0.43
C ASP A 119 16.53 4.59 -1.07
N LYS A 120 16.53 3.44 -0.37
CA LYS A 120 15.81 2.23 -0.78
C LYS A 120 14.31 2.50 -0.93
N LEU A 121 13.68 3.19 0.02
CA LEU A 121 12.27 3.61 -0.08
C LEU A 121 12.02 4.45 -1.32
N THR A 122 12.90 5.40 -1.62
CA THR A 122 12.79 6.26 -2.82
C THR A 122 12.81 5.43 -4.11
N GLU A 123 13.67 4.42 -4.18
CA GLU A 123 13.73 3.49 -5.32
C GLU A 123 12.49 2.62 -5.43
N ASP A 124 12.01 2.08 -4.32
CA ASP A 124 10.79 1.25 -4.27
C ASP A 124 9.57 2.03 -4.75
N LEU A 125 9.40 3.27 -4.31
CA LEU A 125 8.29 4.14 -4.74
C LEU A 125 8.39 4.51 -6.23
N LYS A 126 9.60 4.71 -6.77
CA LYS A 126 9.79 4.92 -8.22
C LYS A 126 9.34 3.70 -9.02
N LYS A 127 9.80 2.50 -8.63
CA LYS A 127 9.41 1.24 -9.28
C LYS A 127 7.90 1.00 -9.20
N GLU A 128 7.29 1.28 -8.05
CA GLU A 128 5.84 1.13 -7.88
C GLU A 128 5.06 2.08 -8.80
N LYS A 129 5.52 3.33 -8.95
CA LYS A 129 4.91 4.31 -9.84
C LYS A 129 5.06 3.91 -11.31
N GLU A 130 6.22 3.43 -11.72
CA GLU A 130 6.47 2.90 -13.07
C GLU A 130 5.53 1.73 -13.37
N ASN A 131 5.48 0.73 -12.48
CA ASN A 131 4.60 -0.43 -12.63
C ASN A 131 3.11 -0.05 -12.72
N LYS A 132 2.65 0.92 -11.92
CA LYS A 132 1.27 1.43 -11.99
C LYS A 132 0.98 2.12 -13.31
N THR A 133 1.94 2.88 -13.84
CA THR A 133 1.82 3.55 -15.14
C THR A 133 1.74 2.54 -16.28
N ASP A 134 2.59 1.52 -16.28
CA ASP A 134 2.59 0.45 -17.27
C ASP A 134 1.29 -0.37 -17.23
N ALA A 135 0.81 -0.71 -16.03
CA ALA A 135 -0.46 -1.42 -15.86
C ALA A 135 -1.66 -0.59 -16.37
N ALA A 136 -1.68 0.72 -16.10
CA ALA A 136 -2.72 1.62 -16.60
C ALA A 136 -2.70 1.73 -18.13
N LEU A 137 -1.50 1.81 -18.73
CA LEU A 137 -1.32 1.85 -20.17
C LEU A 137 -1.79 0.53 -20.81
N ALA A 138 -1.40 -0.61 -20.27
CA ALA A 138 -1.85 -1.93 -20.75
C ALA A 138 -3.38 -2.06 -20.67
N ALA A 139 -4.00 -1.66 -19.58
CA ALA A 139 -5.46 -1.66 -19.43
C ALA A 139 -6.15 -0.77 -20.46
N ALA A 140 -5.60 0.43 -20.74
CA ALA A 140 -6.13 1.33 -21.75
C ALA A 140 -6.05 0.75 -23.17
N ILE A 141 -4.94 0.07 -23.51
CA ILE A 141 -4.77 -0.61 -24.80
C ILE A 141 -5.80 -1.73 -24.96
N ILE A 142 -5.92 -2.63 -23.97
CA ILE A 142 -6.88 -3.73 -23.98
C ILE A 142 -8.32 -3.20 -24.13
N HIS A 143 -8.67 -2.17 -23.38
CA HIS A 143 -9.98 -1.54 -23.48
C HIS A 143 -10.25 -0.95 -24.89
N SER A 144 -9.24 -0.29 -25.50
CA SER A 144 -9.36 0.27 -26.83
C SER A 144 -9.56 -0.81 -27.91
N GLU A 145 -8.85 -1.93 -27.80
CA GLU A 145 -8.99 -3.07 -28.73
C GLU A 145 -10.35 -3.76 -28.57
N TYR A 146 -10.80 -3.96 -27.33
CA TYR A 146 -12.12 -4.48 -27.05
C TYR A 146 -13.22 -3.60 -27.66
N PHE A 147 -13.13 -2.28 -27.50
CA PHE A 147 -14.10 -1.35 -28.08
C PHE A 147 -14.11 -1.38 -29.61
N LYS A 148 -12.94 -1.43 -30.26
CA LYS A 148 -12.81 -1.58 -31.73
C LYS A 148 -13.48 -2.87 -32.22
N SER A 149 -13.27 -3.99 -31.54
CA SER A 149 -13.89 -5.27 -31.89
C SER A 149 -15.41 -5.24 -31.77
N GLN A 150 -15.97 -4.56 -30.79
CA GLN A 150 -17.42 -4.39 -30.64
C GLN A 150 -18.03 -3.53 -31.76
N VAL A 151 -17.34 -2.46 -32.16
CA VAL A 151 -17.77 -1.60 -33.26
C VAL A 151 -17.77 -2.38 -34.60
N GLN A 152 -16.75 -3.18 -34.87
CA GLN A 152 -16.69 -4.01 -36.07
C GLN A 152 -17.77 -5.09 -36.11
N ASN A 153 -18.05 -5.75 -34.96
CA ASN A 153 -19.11 -6.74 -34.88
C ASN A 153 -20.51 -6.14 -35.10
N ASN A 154 -20.76 -4.92 -34.58
CA ASN A 154 -22.01 -4.21 -34.80
C ASN A 154 -22.18 -3.74 -36.25
N SER A 155 -21.09 -3.32 -36.93
CA SER A 155 -21.15 -2.94 -38.35
C SER A 155 -21.43 -4.14 -39.26
N ASN A 156 -20.85 -5.32 -38.95
CA ASN A 156 -21.12 -6.55 -39.69
C ASN A 156 -22.55 -7.07 -39.47
N ASN A 157 -23.09 -6.95 -38.25
CA ASN A 157 -24.50 -7.29 -38.00
C ASN A 157 -25.47 -6.33 -38.68
N SER A 158 -25.16 -5.04 -38.79
CA SER A 158 -26.00 -4.07 -39.48
C SER A 158 -25.98 -4.25 -41.02
N ALA A 159 -24.91 -4.82 -41.60
CA ALA A 159 -24.85 -5.17 -43.01
C ALA A 159 -25.67 -6.44 -43.35
N ASN A 160 -25.75 -7.39 -42.41
CA ASN A 160 -26.41 -8.68 -42.62
C ASN A 160 -27.97 -8.57 -42.66
N TRP A 161 -28.59 -7.58 -42.00
CA TRP A 161 -30.05 -7.40 -42.06
C TRP A 161 -30.49 -6.78 -43.39
N LYS A 162 -29.64 -5.96 -44.06
CA LYS A 162 -29.94 -5.39 -45.39
C LYS A 162 -30.03 -6.45 -46.46
N ASN A 163 -29.23 -7.51 -46.38
CA ASN A 163 -29.25 -8.64 -47.33
C ASN A 163 -30.40 -9.63 -47.11
N LYS A 164 -31.22 -9.46 -46.06
CA LYS A 164 -32.42 -10.28 -45.79
C LYS A 164 -33.73 -9.67 -46.27
N LEU A 165 -33.70 -8.48 -46.87
CA LEU A 165 -34.87 -7.76 -47.33
C LEU A 165 -35.03 -7.75 -48.86
N ASP A 166 -34.19 -8.46 -49.61
CA ASP A 166 -34.41 -8.66 -51.06
C ASP A 166 -35.37 -9.85 -51.27
N TRP A 167 -36.63 -9.51 -51.37
CA TRP A 167 -37.74 -10.34 -51.89
C TRP A 167 -38.06 -9.96 -53.30
#